data_709bda4c7848c4ede53caef0e0f98e94
#
_entry.id   709bda4c7848c4ede53caef0e0f98e94
#
_cell.length_a   1.000
_cell.length_b   1.000
_cell.length_c   1.000
_cell.angle_alpha   90.00
_cell.angle_beta   90.00
_cell.angle_gamma   90.00
#
_symmetry.space_group_name_H-M   'P 1'
#
loop_
_entity.id
_entity.type
_entity.pdbx_description
1 polymer ?
#
loop_
_entity_poly.entity_id
_entity_poly.type
_entity_poly.pdbx_seq_one_letter_code
_entity_poly.pdbx_strand_id
1 'polypeptide(L)'
;MKAMSVSAPPRYVALLGYGGLLPFLGLVLLILVSAEHRPLWTQALLAYGAVILSFVGALHWGFAMTLQGLSADQCRERFIWSVVPALIAWPAMFLPAPLGCLLLIVGFVAHYWQDRRLVKATTLPAWYLPMRLRLTLVASLCLLLGAITVAIGS
;
A
#
# COMPACT_ATOMS: atom_id res chain seq x y z
N MET A 1 27.61 -18.12 8.75
CA MET A 1 26.20 -18.51 9.01
C MET A 1 25.43 -18.38 7.71
N LYS A 2 24.99 -19.49 7.12
CA LYS A 2 24.08 -19.47 5.96
C LYS A 2 22.79 -18.78 6.37
N ALA A 3 22.48 -17.64 5.79
CA ALA A 3 21.16 -17.04 5.88
C ALA A 3 20.19 -18.10 5.33
N MET A 4 19.37 -18.69 6.19
CA MET A 4 18.27 -19.54 5.77
C MET A 4 17.37 -18.67 4.90
N SER A 5 17.32 -18.97 3.61
CA SER A 5 16.35 -18.36 2.71
C SER A 5 14.96 -18.85 3.11
N VAL A 6 14.33 -18.13 4.04
CA VAL A 6 12.94 -18.38 4.40
C VAL A 6 12.12 -18.04 3.17
N SER A 7 11.66 -19.07 2.46
CA SER A 7 10.93 -18.94 1.20
C SER A 7 9.47 -18.47 1.37
N ALA A 8 8.95 -18.54 2.60
CA ALA A 8 7.60 -18.12 2.92
C ALA A 8 7.60 -17.15 4.12
N PRO A 9 6.66 -16.21 4.19
CA PRO A 9 6.52 -15.32 5.34
C PRO A 9 6.11 -16.12 6.59
N PRO A 10 6.56 -15.72 7.79
CA PRO A 10 6.03 -16.26 9.03
C PRO A 10 4.50 -16.13 9.06
N ARG A 11 3.81 -17.12 9.66
CA ARG A 11 2.34 -17.17 9.66
C ARG A 11 1.70 -15.89 10.18
N TYR A 12 2.22 -15.29 11.25
CA TYR A 12 1.70 -14.05 11.82
C TYR A 12 1.91 -12.85 10.86
N VAL A 13 3.01 -12.79 10.11
CA VAL A 13 3.25 -11.75 9.10
C VAL A 13 2.27 -11.89 7.95
N ALA A 14 2.05 -13.13 7.48
CA ALA A 14 1.07 -13.39 6.43
C ALA A 14 -0.36 -13.05 6.89
N LEU A 15 -0.75 -13.43 8.10
CA LEU A 15 -2.07 -13.11 8.65
C LEU A 15 -2.30 -11.60 8.77
N LEU A 16 -1.33 -10.86 9.30
CA LEU A 16 -1.44 -9.40 9.43
C LEU A 16 -1.44 -8.71 8.06
N GLY A 17 -0.55 -9.12 7.16
CA GLY A 17 -0.45 -8.52 5.83
C GLY A 17 -1.71 -8.77 4.99
N TYR A 18 -2.13 -10.02 4.83
CA TYR A 18 -3.34 -10.35 4.06
C TYR A 18 -4.62 -9.94 4.81
N GLY A 19 -4.63 -9.98 6.15
CA GLY A 19 -5.72 -9.44 6.96
C GLY A 19 -5.97 -7.97 6.71
N GLY A 20 -4.94 -7.18 6.40
CA GLY A 20 -5.05 -5.79 5.99
C GLY A 20 -5.81 -5.57 4.67
N LEU A 21 -6.01 -6.62 3.86
CA LEU A 21 -6.84 -6.56 2.65
C LEU A 21 -8.33 -6.74 2.93
N LEU A 22 -8.72 -7.30 4.08
CA LEU A 22 -10.14 -7.55 4.40
C LEU A 22 -10.99 -6.29 4.36
N PRO A 23 -10.57 -5.13 4.94
CA PRO A 23 -11.35 -3.91 4.81
C PRO A 23 -11.48 -3.41 3.36
N PHE A 24 -10.44 -3.55 2.53
CA PHE A 24 -10.55 -3.21 1.10
C PHE A 24 -11.64 -4.03 0.42
N LEU A 25 -11.62 -5.35 0.58
CA LEU A 25 -12.58 -6.26 -0.02
C LEU A 25 -14.00 -6.05 0.53
N GLY A 26 -14.12 -5.89 1.85
CA GLY A 26 -15.41 -5.64 2.51
C GLY A 26 -16.05 -4.32 2.06
N LEU A 27 -15.26 -3.26 1.96
CA LEU A 27 -15.75 -1.96 1.52
C LEU A 27 -16.16 -1.97 0.04
N VAL A 28 -15.41 -2.64 -0.83
CA VAL A 28 -15.83 -2.83 -2.24
C VAL A 28 -17.15 -3.58 -2.31
N LEU A 29 -17.31 -4.65 -1.53
CA LEU A 29 -18.59 -5.38 -1.48
C LEU A 29 -19.73 -4.46 -1.05
N LEU A 30 -19.55 -3.65 -0.01
CA LEU A 30 -20.55 -2.68 0.45
C LEU A 30 -20.88 -1.62 -0.62
N ILE A 31 -19.87 -1.13 -1.36
CA ILE A 31 -20.07 -0.20 -2.48
C ILE A 31 -20.96 -0.81 -3.57
N LEU A 32 -20.76 -2.11 -3.86
CA LEU A 32 -21.51 -2.80 -4.91
C LEU A 32 -22.94 -3.14 -4.51
N VAL A 33 -23.17 -3.55 -3.25
CA VAL A 33 -24.49 -4.02 -2.81
C VAL A 33 -25.38 -2.94 -2.21
N SER A 34 -24.83 -1.80 -1.75
CA SER A 34 -25.58 -0.73 -1.08
C SER A 34 -25.49 0.56 -1.87
N ALA A 35 -26.36 0.71 -2.86
CA ALA A 35 -26.40 1.91 -3.72
C ALA A 35 -26.70 3.19 -2.92
N GLU A 36 -27.57 3.11 -1.92
CA GLU A 36 -27.95 4.25 -1.07
C GLU A 36 -26.78 4.82 -0.28
N HIS A 37 -25.89 3.96 0.26
CA HIS A 37 -24.78 4.37 1.10
C HIS A 37 -23.43 4.33 0.35
N ARG A 38 -23.46 4.23 -0.98
CA ARG A 38 -22.25 4.15 -1.83
C ARG A 38 -21.25 5.28 -1.57
N PRO A 39 -21.68 6.56 -1.45
CA PRO A 39 -20.73 7.64 -1.16
C PRO A 39 -20.00 7.44 0.17
N LEU A 40 -20.68 6.97 1.21
CA LEU A 40 -20.10 6.69 2.52
C LEU A 40 -19.04 5.58 2.43
N TRP A 41 -19.37 4.46 1.79
CA TRP A 41 -18.46 3.33 1.68
C TRP A 41 -17.26 3.64 0.78
N THR A 42 -17.44 4.46 -0.26
CA THR A 42 -16.34 4.92 -1.09
C THR A 42 -15.41 5.86 -0.34
N GLN A 43 -15.94 6.76 0.48
CA GLN A 43 -15.13 7.61 1.34
C GLN A 43 -14.37 6.79 2.39
N ALA A 44 -14.99 5.76 2.95
CA ALA A 44 -14.32 4.83 3.87
C ALA A 44 -13.20 4.05 3.18
N LEU A 45 -13.42 3.60 1.94
CA LEU A 45 -12.40 2.92 1.12
C LEU A 45 -11.20 3.84 0.86
N LEU A 46 -11.47 5.10 0.49
CA LEU A 46 -10.45 6.12 0.26
C LEU A 46 -9.65 6.38 1.53
N ALA A 47 -10.34 6.58 2.66
CA ALA A 47 -9.71 6.82 3.96
C ALA A 47 -8.83 5.63 4.39
N TYR A 48 -9.32 4.41 4.26
CA TYR A 48 -8.55 3.22 4.58
C TYR A 48 -7.33 3.07 3.67
N GLY A 49 -7.49 3.29 2.37
CA GLY A 49 -6.38 3.30 1.41
C GLY A 49 -5.31 4.32 1.76
N ALA A 50 -5.69 5.53 2.17
CA ALA A 50 -4.77 6.58 2.61
C ALA A 50 -3.98 6.19 3.86
N VAL A 51 -4.66 5.59 4.85
CA VAL A 51 -4.01 5.08 6.09
C VAL A 51 -3.01 3.98 5.75
N ILE A 52 -3.39 2.99 4.93
CA ILE A 52 -2.50 1.89 4.56
C ILE A 52 -1.32 2.39 3.74
N LEU A 53 -1.52 3.30 2.78
CA LEU A 53 -0.43 3.87 2.00
C LEU A 53 0.58 4.61 2.90
N SER A 54 0.09 5.40 3.85
CA SER A 54 0.93 6.10 4.83
C SER A 54 1.70 5.12 5.72
N PHE A 55 1.03 4.07 6.20
CA PHE A 55 1.63 3.03 7.03
C PHE A 55 2.76 2.29 6.31
N VAL A 56 2.53 1.83 5.07
CA VAL A 56 3.57 1.10 4.33
C VAL A 56 4.73 2.01 3.94
N GLY A 57 4.47 3.29 3.69
CA GLY A 57 5.52 4.29 3.49
C GLY A 57 6.44 4.41 4.69
N ALA A 58 5.88 4.47 5.89
CA ALA A 58 6.64 4.59 7.14
C ALA A 58 7.59 3.41 7.40
N LEU A 59 7.37 2.23 6.79
CA LEU A 59 8.30 1.10 6.89
C LEU A 59 9.70 1.44 6.35
N HIS A 60 9.81 2.32 5.36
CA HIS A 60 11.09 2.76 4.83
C HIS A 60 11.94 3.54 5.83
N TRP A 61 11.30 4.22 6.80
CA TRP A 61 12.02 4.81 7.92
C TRP A 61 12.71 3.73 8.76
N GLY A 62 11.98 2.67 9.12
CA GLY A 62 12.53 1.52 9.84
C GLY A 62 13.66 0.84 9.06
N PHE A 63 13.50 0.67 7.76
CA PHE A 63 14.55 0.11 6.91
C PHE A 63 15.81 0.98 6.89
N ALA A 64 15.66 2.31 6.79
CA ALA A 64 16.79 3.23 6.84
C ALA A 64 17.58 3.16 8.15
N MET A 65 16.88 2.90 9.27
CA MET A 65 17.51 2.80 10.59
C MET A 65 18.16 1.45 10.87
N THR A 66 17.70 0.37 10.27
CA THR A 66 18.06 -0.99 10.70
C THR A 66 18.81 -1.82 9.67
N LEU A 67 18.63 -1.53 8.36
CA LEU A 67 19.31 -2.30 7.33
C LEU A 67 20.77 -1.90 7.20
N GLN A 68 21.64 -2.92 7.21
CA GLN A 68 23.07 -2.76 6.99
C GLN A 68 23.40 -2.82 5.48
N GLY A 69 24.51 -2.18 5.11
CA GLY A 69 25.00 -2.21 3.72
C GLY A 69 24.38 -1.16 2.80
N LEU A 70 23.47 -0.29 3.29
CA LEU A 70 23.02 0.87 2.55
C LEU A 70 24.10 1.95 2.54
N SER A 71 24.33 2.58 1.38
CA SER A 71 25.15 3.80 1.30
C SER A 71 24.43 4.97 1.99
N ALA A 72 25.16 6.03 2.33
CA ALA A 72 24.59 7.24 2.93
C ALA A 72 23.47 7.84 2.05
N ASP A 73 23.63 7.84 0.73
CA ASP A 73 22.62 8.33 -0.20
C ASP A 73 21.39 7.43 -0.26
N GLN A 74 21.57 6.11 -0.25
CA GLN A 74 20.48 5.16 -0.19
C GLN A 74 19.69 5.28 1.12
N CYS A 75 20.39 5.44 2.24
CA CYS A 75 19.77 5.65 3.55
C CYS A 75 18.93 6.94 3.56
N ARG A 76 19.50 8.05 3.05
CA ARG A 76 18.80 9.33 2.90
C ARG A 76 17.56 9.19 2.01
N GLU A 77 17.66 8.48 0.88
CA GLU A 77 16.53 8.21 -0.01
C GLU A 77 15.40 7.48 0.71
N ARG A 78 15.71 6.48 1.56
CA ARG A 78 14.70 5.75 2.35
C ARG A 78 14.01 6.63 3.37
N PHE A 79 14.76 7.49 4.08
CA PHE A 79 14.16 8.47 5.00
C PHE A 79 13.23 9.44 4.27
N ILE A 80 13.65 10.00 3.15
CA ILE A 80 12.80 10.91 2.34
C ILE A 80 11.57 10.17 1.86
N TRP A 81 11.75 8.96 1.28
CA TRP A 81 10.61 8.19 0.75
C TRP A 81 9.61 7.80 1.83
N SER A 82 10.05 7.60 3.07
CA SER A 82 9.14 7.19 4.15
C SER A 82 7.97 8.15 4.41
N VAL A 83 8.14 9.43 4.08
CA VAL A 83 7.10 10.45 4.26
C VAL A 83 6.31 10.74 2.98
N VAL A 84 6.85 10.44 1.80
CA VAL A 84 6.23 10.73 0.50
C VAL A 84 4.85 10.06 0.35
N PRO A 85 4.64 8.78 0.69
CA PRO A 85 3.34 8.14 0.60
C PRO A 85 2.25 8.84 1.42
N ALA A 86 2.58 9.31 2.62
CA ALA A 86 1.64 10.08 3.45
C ALA A 86 1.30 11.44 2.81
N LEU A 87 2.28 12.10 2.18
CA LEU A 87 2.08 13.35 1.45
C LEU A 87 1.27 13.16 0.14
N ILE A 88 1.23 11.96 -0.42
CA ILE A 88 0.34 11.59 -1.52
C ILE A 88 -1.07 11.26 -0.98
N ALA A 89 -1.13 10.51 0.12
CA ALA A 89 -2.38 10.03 0.70
C ALA A 89 -3.25 11.17 1.25
N TRP A 90 -2.63 12.15 1.89
CA TRP A 90 -3.33 13.27 2.49
C TRP A 90 -4.17 14.09 1.49
N PRO A 91 -3.62 14.64 0.38
CA PRO A 91 -4.41 15.38 -0.59
C PRO A 91 -5.45 14.52 -1.31
N ALA A 92 -5.23 13.20 -1.44
CA ALA A 92 -6.21 12.30 -2.03
C ALA A 92 -7.56 12.34 -1.30
N MET A 93 -7.56 12.63 0.00
CA MET A 93 -8.77 12.72 0.83
C MET A 93 -9.64 13.93 0.50
N PHE A 94 -9.10 14.96 -0.15
CA PHE A 94 -9.81 16.21 -0.49
C PHE A 94 -10.25 16.25 -1.95
N LEU A 95 -9.85 15.27 -2.75
CA LEU A 95 -10.26 15.15 -4.15
C LEU A 95 -11.63 14.47 -4.26
N PRO A 96 -12.35 14.67 -5.38
CA PRO A 96 -13.46 13.79 -5.75
C PRO A 96 -13.04 12.33 -5.66
N ALA A 97 -13.90 11.47 -5.11
CA ALA A 97 -13.53 10.10 -4.76
C ALA A 97 -12.85 9.29 -5.89
N PRO A 98 -13.28 9.36 -7.17
CA PRO A 98 -12.57 8.66 -8.26
C PRO A 98 -11.13 9.14 -8.43
N LEU A 99 -10.89 10.45 -8.35
CA LEU A 99 -9.55 11.03 -8.47
C LEU A 99 -8.67 10.71 -7.25
N GLY A 100 -9.25 10.75 -6.06
CA GLY A 100 -8.57 10.35 -4.83
C GLY A 100 -8.12 8.88 -4.88
N CYS A 101 -9.00 7.98 -5.33
CA CYS A 101 -8.66 6.57 -5.51
C CYS A 101 -7.53 6.39 -6.54
N LEU A 102 -7.58 7.09 -7.67
CA LEU A 102 -6.50 7.04 -8.68
C LEU A 102 -5.17 7.54 -8.12
N LEU A 103 -5.18 8.63 -7.35
CA LEU A 103 -3.97 9.15 -6.71
C LEU A 103 -3.37 8.15 -5.71
N LEU A 104 -4.22 7.46 -4.93
CA LEU A 104 -3.75 6.39 -4.03
C LEU A 104 -3.17 5.20 -4.80
N ILE A 105 -3.77 4.80 -5.94
CA ILE A 105 -3.23 3.74 -6.79
C ILE A 105 -1.82 4.12 -7.29
N VAL A 106 -1.63 5.35 -7.76
CA VAL A 106 -0.31 5.86 -8.15
C VAL A 106 0.66 5.79 -6.98
N GLY A 107 0.23 6.17 -5.77
CA GLY A 107 1.01 6.05 -4.55
C GLY A 107 1.43 4.62 -4.23
N PHE A 108 0.51 3.64 -4.31
CA PHE A 108 0.80 2.23 -4.08
C PHE A 108 1.78 1.65 -5.11
N VAL A 109 1.60 1.98 -6.38
CA VAL A 109 2.50 1.54 -7.47
C VAL A 109 3.89 2.15 -7.31
N ALA A 110 3.98 3.44 -7.02
CA ALA A 110 5.25 4.12 -6.76
C ALA A 110 5.96 3.54 -5.53
N HIS A 111 5.19 3.21 -4.47
CA HIS A 111 5.75 2.57 -3.28
C HIS A 111 6.31 1.17 -3.58
N TYR A 112 5.58 0.35 -4.34
CA TYR A 112 6.06 -0.96 -4.80
C TYR A 112 7.34 -0.83 -5.64
N TRP A 113 7.44 0.20 -6.47
CA TRP A 113 8.67 0.49 -7.21
C TRP A 113 9.87 0.75 -6.28
N GLN A 114 9.65 1.48 -5.19
CA GLN A 114 10.68 1.73 -4.19
C GLN A 114 11.05 0.46 -3.40
N ASP A 115 10.08 -0.40 -3.11
CA ASP A 115 10.35 -1.71 -2.52
C ASP A 115 11.25 -2.57 -3.43
N ARG A 116 11.01 -2.55 -4.75
CA ARG A 116 11.87 -3.24 -5.74
C ARG A 116 13.29 -2.68 -5.75
N ARG A 117 13.45 -1.36 -5.65
CA ARG A 117 14.77 -0.72 -5.56
C ARG A 117 15.49 -1.11 -4.27
N LEU A 118 14.77 -1.17 -3.17
CA LEU A 118 15.30 -1.58 -1.87
C LEU A 118 15.82 -3.02 -1.90
N VAL A 119 15.04 -3.96 -2.44
CA VAL A 119 15.44 -5.38 -2.55
C VAL A 119 16.69 -5.57 -3.41
N LYS A 120 16.91 -4.70 -4.40
CA LYS A 120 18.15 -4.72 -5.20
C LYS A 120 19.36 -4.17 -4.46
N ALA A 121 19.14 -3.26 -3.50
CA ALA A 121 20.20 -2.58 -2.76
C ALA A 121 20.62 -3.31 -1.48
N THR A 122 19.77 -4.21 -0.95
CA THR A 122 20.00 -4.89 0.32
C THR A 122 19.38 -6.29 0.32
N THR A 123 19.78 -7.11 1.30
CA THR A 123 19.27 -8.48 1.43
C THR A 123 18.02 -8.49 2.30
N LEU A 124 16.85 -8.61 1.66
CA LEU A 124 15.57 -8.86 2.31
C LEU A 124 15.13 -10.32 2.10
N PRO A 125 14.22 -10.85 2.95
CA PRO A 125 13.68 -12.19 2.75
C PRO A 125 13.02 -12.36 1.39
N ALA A 126 13.19 -13.53 0.76
CA ALA A 126 12.69 -13.80 -0.60
C ALA A 126 11.15 -13.64 -0.74
N TRP A 127 10.40 -13.84 0.35
CA TRP A 127 8.94 -13.68 0.38
C TRP A 127 8.48 -12.21 0.38
N TYR A 128 9.36 -11.26 0.73
CA TYR A 128 8.97 -9.85 0.92
C TYR A 128 8.34 -9.25 -0.34
N LEU A 129 9.09 -9.25 -1.44
CA LEU A 129 8.63 -8.58 -2.67
C LEU A 129 7.40 -9.23 -3.32
N PRO A 130 7.29 -10.57 -3.41
CA PRO A 130 6.06 -11.22 -3.89
C PRO A 130 4.84 -10.91 -3.04
N MET A 131 4.99 -10.85 -1.72
CA MET A 131 3.91 -10.46 -0.82
C MET A 131 3.50 -9.00 -1.07
N ARG A 132 4.46 -8.08 -1.15
CA ARG A 132 4.21 -6.66 -1.45
C ARG A 132 3.47 -6.47 -2.77
N LEU A 133 3.85 -7.23 -3.81
CA LEU A 133 3.16 -7.18 -5.10
C LEU A 133 1.68 -7.56 -4.97
N ARG A 134 1.38 -8.68 -4.29
CA ARG A 134 0.00 -9.15 -4.10
C ARG A 134 -0.83 -8.13 -3.33
N LEU A 135 -0.29 -7.58 -2.23
CA LEU A 135 -0.96 -6.56 -1.43
C LEU A 135 -1.25 -5.29 -2.25
N THR A 136 -0.28 -4.81 -3.02
CA THR A 136 -0.42 -3.66 -3.90
C THR A 136 -1.46 -3.89 -4.99
N LEU A 137 -1.45 -5.05 -5.64
CA LEU A 137 -2.41 -5.38 -6.70
C LEU A 137 -3.84 -5.41 -6.17
N VAL A 138 -4.09 -6.12 -5.07
CA VAL A 138 -5.44 -6.22 -4.49
C VAL A 138 -5.95 -4.87 -4.01
N ALA A 139 -5.13 -4.10 -3.28
CA ALA A 139 -5.52 -2.76 -2.83
C ALA A 139 -5.84 -1.83 -4.02
N SER A 140 -4.99 -1.83 -5.06
CA SER A 140 -5.18 -1.02 -6.26
C SER A 140 -6.43 -1.44 -7.04
N LEU A 141 -6.71 -2.73 -7.16
CA LEU A 141 -7.93 -3.23 -7.81
C LEU A 141 -9.19 -2.82 -7.03
N CYS A 142 -9.18 -2.90 -5.71
CA CYS A 142 -10.28 -2.46 -4.87
C CYS A 142 -10.55 -0.96 -5.04
N LEU A 143 -9.50 -0.13 -5.01
CA LEU A 143 -9.60 1.31 -5.23
C LEU A 143 -10.13 1.62 -6.64
N LEU A 144 -9.67 0.91 -7.66
CA LEU A 144 -10.13 1.07 -9.03
C LEU A 144 -11.61 0.72 -9.18
N LEU A 145 -12.06 -0.40 -8.59
CA LEU A 145 -13.46 -0.79 -8.60
C LEU A 145 -14.34 0.26 -7.90
N GLY A 146 -13.88 0.78 -6.75
CA GLY A 146 -14.58 1.87 -6.06
C GLY A 146 -14.69 3.12 -6.94
N ALA A 147 -13.60 3.53 -7.59
CA ALA A 147 -13.57 4.68 -8.50
C ALA A 147 -14.53 4.53 -9.67
N ILE A 148 -14.52 3.37 -10.36
CA ILE A 148 -15.37 3.08 -11.50
C ILE A 148 -16.85 3.06 -11.09
N THR A 149 -17.19 2.40 -9.97
CA THR A 149 -18.57 2.28 -9.53
C THR A 149 -19.20 3.63 -9.21
N VAL A 150 -18.41 4.55 -8.64
CA VAL A 150 -18.88 5.92 -8.38
C VAL A 150 -19.00 6.72 -9.67
N ALA A 151 -18.04 6.61 -10.58
CA ALA A 151 -18.04 7.34 -11.85
C ALA A 151 -19.21 6.95 -12.79
N ILE A 152 -19.66 5.67 -12.73
CA ILE A 152 -20.79 5.19 -13.54
C ILE A 152 -22.13 5.47 -12.85
N GLY A 153 -22.16 5.54 -11.53
CA GLY A 153 -23.38 5.71 -10.74
C GLY A 153 -23.71 7.15 -10.38
N SER A 154 -22.91 8.12 -10.83
CA SER A 154 -23.16 9.56 -10.81
C SER A 154 -23.65 10.01 -12.19
#